data_14bf2219dd689ce36f8f59eb25184f85
#
_entry.id   14bf2219dd689ce36f8f59eb25184f85
#
_cell.length_a   1.000
_cell.length_b   1.000
_cell.length_c   1.000
_cell.angle_alpha   90.00
_cell.angle_beta   90.00
_cell.angle_gamma   90.00
#
_symmetry.space_group_name_H-M   'P 1'
#
loop_
_entity.id
_entity.type
_entity.pdbx_description
1 polymer ?
#
loop_
_entity_poly.entity_id
_entity_poly.type
_entity_poly.pdbx_seq_one_letter_code
_entity_poly.pdbx_strand_id
1 'polypeptide(L)'
;IEVPERAKYIRLILTEMARISSHFVFNGAYALEVGALTPIFYAMEDRERVLDLIESVTGGRFHPNFNRIGGVKPAAGAGPTTKKDIQDLPAGFYRDTKVAMQKVIEAADQFQNLIGGNEVFKKRTKNVGVLTAETAEAFGVSGPILRASGVKSDLRTQTDYLPYDQFEYDIPVGENGDCYDRWDVRVKEMVESAKIVLQAIDSMPSGPLQAKVPKVIKVPKGRTYVRAENPKGEMGYYIVSDGGLGPYRLKVRTASFSNISILPNMLEGALLPDLIAIMGSLDFVLGDVDR
;
A
#
# COMPACT_ATOMS: atom_id res chain seq x y z
N ILE A 1 -18.56 -9.17 13.93
CA ILE A 1 -17.48 -9.52 14.89
C ILE A 1 -16.59 -8.31 14.98
N GLU A 2 -16.53 -7.71 16.16
CA GLU A 2 -15.68 -6.56 16.42
C GLU A 2 -14.22 -7.00 16.56
N VAL A 3 -13.32 -6.28 15.87
CA VAL A 3 -11.87 -6.57 15.92
C VAL A 3 -11.26 -5.79 17.09
N PRO A 4 -10.47 -6.45 17.97
CA PRO A 4 -9.81 -5.77 19.07
C PRO A 4 -8.90 -4.63 18.61
N GLU A 5 -8.82 -3.54 19.39
CA GLU A 5 -8.05 -2.34 19.02
C GLU A 5 -6.58 -2.67 18.74
N ARG A 6 -5.93 -3.46 19.62
CA ARG A 6 -4.55 -3.88 19.39
C ARG A 6 -4.36 -4.60 18.03
N ALA A 7 -5.31 -5.44 17.63
CA ALA A 7 -5.26 -6.12 16.33
C ALA A 7 -5.44 -5.15 15.16
N LYS A 8 -6.25 -4.09 15.33
CA LYS A 8 -6.40 -3.03 14.33
C LYS A 8 -5.08 -2.27 14.13
N TYR A 9 -4.38 -1.94 15.22
CA TYR A 9 -3.07 -1.27 15.15
C TYR A 9 -2.02 -2.12 14.44
N ILE A 10 -1.95 -3.42 14.76
CA ILE A 10 -1.02 -4.34 14.09
C ILE A 10 -1.34 -4.46 12.60
N ARG A 11 -2.63 -4.56 12.24
CA ARG A 11 -3.06 -4.55 10.83
C ARG A 11 -2.62 -3.27 10.13
N LEU A 12 -2.80 -2.12 10.76
CA LEU A 12 -2.43 -0.82 10.21
C LEU A 12 -0.92 -0.75 9.97
N ILE A 13 -0.09 -1.09 10.95
CA ILE A 13 1.36 -1.10 10.85
C ILE A 13 1.82 -1.98 9.68
N LEU A 14 1.32 -3.20 9.58
CA LEU A 14 1.69 -4.13 8.51
C LEU A 14 1.18 -3.66 7.14
N THR A 15 0.02 -3.00 7.08
CA THR A 15 -0.53 -2.44 5.84
C THR A 15 0.35 -1.29 5.33
N GLU A 16 0.77 -0.38 6.23
CA GLU A 16 1.65 0.73 5.83
C GLU A 16 3.08 0.25 5.52
N MET A 17 3.60 -0.76 6.23
CA MET A 17 4.87 -1.41 5.85
C MET A 17 4.78 -2.07 4.47
N ALA A 18 3.66 -2.71 4.13
CA ALA A 18 3.43 -3.27 2.80
C ALA A 18 3.36 -2.17 1.72
N ARG A 19 2.76 -1.01 2.03
CA ARG A 19 2.75 0.17 1.14
C ARG A 19 4.17 0.66 0.89
N ILE A 20 4.96 0.87 1.94
CA ILE A 20 6.38 1.26 1.84
C ILE A 20 7.14 0.26 0.97
N SER A 21 7.02 -1.03 1.25
CA SER A 21 7.68 -2.09 0.47
C SER A 21 7.28 -2.06 -1.02
N SER A 22 6.00 -1.79 -1.33
CA SER A 22 5.52 -1.65 -2.70
C SER A 22 6.13 -0.43 -3.40
N HIS A 23 6.20 0.71 -2.71
CA HIS A 23 6.76 1.93 -3.28
C HIS A 23 8.28 1.85 -3.46
N PHE A 24 9.00 1.08 -2.64
CA PHE A 24 10.42 0.78 -2.90
C PHE A 24 10.61 0.03 -4.22
N VAL A 25 9.81 -1.00 -4.48
CA VAL A 25 9.87 -1.73 -5.76
C VAL A 25 9.61 -0.79 -6.92
N PHE A 26 8.56 0.04 -6.82
CA PHE A 26 8.24 1.02 -7.84
C PHE A 26 9.42 1.99 -8.09
N ASN A 27 9.95 2.61 -7.04
CA ASN A 27 11.03 3.60 -7.17
C ASN A 27 12.28 3.02 -7.85
N GLY A 28 12.65 1.78 -7.49
CA GLY A 28 13.77 1.08 -8.11
C GLY A 28 13.52 0.72 -9.56
N ALA A 29 12.38 0.07 -9.85
CA ALA A 29 12.03 -0.40 -11.17
C ALA A 29 11.77 0.76 -12.15
N TYR A 30 11.03 1.78 -11.73
CA TYR A 30 10.73 2.92 -12.58
C TYR A 30 11.97 3.73 -12.97
N ALA A 31 12.89 3.93 -12.02
CA ALA A 31 14.15 4.58 -12.32
C ALA A 31 14.95 3.79 -13.37
N LEU A 32 14.98 2.45 -13.28
CA LEU A 32 15.62 1.57 -14.26
C LEU A 32 14.96 1.69 -15.65
N GLU A 33 13.64 1.68 -15.73
CA GLU A 33 12.88 1.81 -16.98
C GLU A 33 13.15 3.15 -17.70
N VAL A 34 13.46 4.21 -16.93
CA VAL A 34 13.79 5.54 -17.47
C VAL A 34 15.30 5.72 -17.70
N GLY A 35 16.12 4.69 -17.44
CA GLY A 35 17.54 4.63 -17.77
C GLY A 35 18.51 4.86 -16.62
N ALA A 36 18.04 4.81 -15.35
CA ALA A 36 18.86 4.95 -14.15
C ALA A 36 18.97 3.61 -13.40
N LEU A 37 20.05 2.83 -13.64
CA LEU A 37 20.22 1.50 -13.07
C LEU A 37 20.50 1.49 -11.55
N THR A 38 21.30 2.41 -11.05
CA THR A 38 21.78 2.39 -9.66
C THR A 38 20.69 2.44 -8.59
N PRO A 39 19.61 3.23 -8.72
CA PRO A 39 18.59 3.36 -7.67
C PRO A 39 17.90 2.06 -7.28
N ILE A 40 17.82 1.06 -8.18
CA ILE A 40 17.17 -0.22 -7.86
C ILE A 40 17.91 -0.98 -6.75
N PHE A 41 19.23 -0.89 -6.68
CA PHE A 41 20.01 -1.57 -5.66
C PHE A 41 19.75 -0.98 -4.27
N TYR A 42 19.72 0.34 -4.16
CA TYR A 42 19.37 1.02 -2.90
C TYR A 42 17.93 0.72 -2.48
N ALA A 43 17.00 0.80 -3.43
CA ALA A 43 15.59 0.50 -3.17
C ALA A 43 15.39 -0.92 -2.64
N MET A 44 16.08 -1.92 -3.22
CA MET A 44 15.98 -3.31 -2.77
C MET A 44 16.64 -3.54 -1.41
N GLU A 45 17.76 -2.90 -1.12
CA GLU A 45 18.43 -3.00 0.19
C GLU A 45 17.54 -2.44 1.32
N ASP A 46 16.96 -1.25 1.13
CA ASP A 46 16.11 -0.66 2.14
C ASP A 46 14.75 -1.39 2.28
N ARG A 47 14.25 -1.93 1.17
CA ARG A 47 13.06 -2.79 1.17
C ARG A 47 13.26 -4.05 2.02
N GLU A 48 14.44 -4.68 1.97
CA GLU A 48 14.73 -5.89 2.75
C GLU A 48 14.56 -5.65 4.25
N ARG A 49 14.94 -4.49 4.79
CA ARG A 49 14.74 -4.13 6.20
C ARG A 49 13.26 -4.12 6.59
N VAL A 50 12.40 -3.64 5.70
CA VAL A 50 10.93 -3.63 5.92
C VAL A 50 10.37 -5.06 5.82
N LEU A 51 10.85 -5.86 4.88
CA LEU A 51 10.43 -7.25 4.72
C LEU A 51 10.83 -8.13 5.92
N ASP A 52 12.01 -7.91 6.49
CA ASP A 52 12.45 -8.62 7.70
C ASP A 52 11.50 -8.37 8.88
N LEU A 53 11.00 -7.14 9.03
CA LEU A 53 10.00 -6.81 10.04
C LEU A 53 8.66 -7.49 9.76
N ILE A 54 8.19 -7.46 8.52
CA ILE A 54 6.94 -8.14 8.12
C ILE A 54 7.07 -9.64 8.37
N GLU A 55 8.17 -10.26 7.96
CA GLU A 55 8.44 -11.69 8.17
C GLU A 55 8.49 -12.07 9.65
N SER A 56 9.14 -11.26 10.48
CA SER A 56 9.25 -11.51 11.91
C SER A 56 7.89 -11.62 12.62
N VAL A 57 6.89 -10.88 12.12
CA VAL A 57 5.52 -10.90 12.67
C VAL A 57 4.66 -11.95 11.98
N THR A 58 4.74 -12.06 10.66
CA THR A 58 3.77 -12.84 9.86
C THR A 58 4.27 -14.24 9.47
N GLY A 59 5.58 -14.45 9.51
CA GLY A 59 6.25 -15.65 9.00
C GLY A 59 6.38 -15.71 7.48
N GLY A 60 6.01 -14.63 6.78
CA GLY A 60 6.06 -14.56 5.32
C GLY A 60 6.58 -13.21 4.84
N ARG A 61 7.49 -13.23 3.86
CA ARG A 61 8.10 -12.01 3.29
C ARG A 61 7.23 -11.37 2.22
N PHE A 62 6.63 -12.17 1.35
CA PHE A 62 6.02 -11.70 0.10
C PHE A 62 4.49 -11.72 0.13
N HIS A 63 3.88 -12.76 0.67
CA HIS A 63 2.42 -12.91 0.78
C HIS A 63 2.02 -13.23 2.23
N PRO A 64 2.11 -12.25 3.14
CA PRO A 64 1.82 -12.49 4.54
C PRO A 64 0.33 -12.80 4.74
N ASN A 65 0.03 -14.04 5.09
CA ASN A 65 -1.31 -14.49 5.43
C ASN A 65 -1.55 -14.34 6.93
N PHE A 66 -1.73 -13.12 7.39
CA PHE A 66 -1.73 -12.74 8.79
C PHE A 66 -3.10 -12.36 9.33
N ASN A 67 -3.90 -11.63 8.56
CA ASN A 67 -5.23 -11.21 8.97
C ASN A 67 -6.18 -12.40 9.11
N ARG A 68 -7.04 -12.35 10.12
CA ARG A 68 -8.07 -13.35 10.41
C ARG A 68 -9.40 -12.67 10.68
N ILE A 69 -10.51 -13.37 10.42
CA ILE A 69 -11.81 -12.89 10.88
C ILE A 69 -11.75 -12.71 12.39
N GLY A 70 -12.06 -11.50 12.85
CA GLY A 70 -12.03 -11.13 14.27
C GLY A 70 -10.65 -10.72 14.81
N GLY A 71 -9.57 -10.64 13.99
CA GLY A 71 -8.27 -10.21 14.50
C GLY A 71 -7.08 -10.57 13.62
N VAL A 72 -5.98 -10.95 14.24
CA VAL A 72 -4.71 -11.33 13.62
C VAL A 72 -4.17 -12.63 14.22
N LYS A 73 -3.29 -13.33 13.50
CA LYS A 73 -2.54 -14.45 14.05
C LYS A 73 -1.54 -13.96 15.11
N PRO A 74 -1.18 -14.79 16.10
CA PRO A 74 0.02 -14.58 16.90
C PRO A 74 1.25 -14.51 16.00
N ALA A 75 2.27 -13.75 16.41
CA ALA A 75 3.50 -13.62 15.64
C ALA A 75 4.16 -14.98 15.36
N ALA A 76 4.82 -15.09 14.21
CA ALA A 76 5.63 -16.24 13.88
C ALA A 76 6.78 -16.36 14.92
N GLY A 77 6.93 -17.52 15.56
CA GLY A 77 7.93 -17.71 16.62
C GLY A 77 7.47 -17.32 18.03
N ALA A 78 6.27 -16.78 18.21
CA ALA A 78 5.64 -16.79 19.52
C ALA A 78 5.47 -18.24 19.97
N GLY A 79 6.22 -18.64 21.00
CA GLY A 79 6.19 -20.01 21.54
C GLY A 79 4.79 -20.44 21.96
N PRO A 80 4.59 -21.71 22.41
CA PRO A 80 3.28 -22.21 22.77
C PRO A 80 2.67 -21.29 23.83
N THR A 81 1.60 -20.61 23.43
CA THR A 81 0.90 -19.62 24.25
C THR A 81 0.27 -20.29 25.44
N THR A 82 0.92 -20.19 26.62
CA THR A 82 0.17 -20.25 27.83
C THR A 82 -0.73 -19.02 27.90
N LYS A 83 -1.97 -19.17 28.33
CA LYS A 83 -3.06 -18.17 28.29
C LYS A 83 -2.72 -16.79 28.90
N LYS A 84 -1.52 -16.57 29.43
CA LYS A 84 -1.10 -15.35 30.14
C LYS A 84 -0.06 -14.49 29.41
N ASP A 85 0.75 -15.06 28.49
CA ASP A 85 1.85 -14.34 27.84
C ASP A 85 1.80 -14.55 26.32
N ILE A 86 0.79 -13.99 25.66
CA ILE A 86 0.76 -13.95 24.22
C ILE A 86 1.75 -12.86 23.79
N GLN A 87 2.97 -13.25 23.46
CA GLN A 87 3.86 -12.38 22.68
C GLN A 87 3.25 -12.28 21.27
N ASP A 88 2.56 -11.19 21.04
CA ASP A 88 1.91 -10.87 19.78
C ASP A 88 2.89 -10.30 18.75
N LEU A 89 3.98 -9.71 19.23
CA LEU A 89 5.06 -9.14 18.43
C LEU A 89 6.41 -9.69 18.93
N PRO A 90 7.40 -9.87 18.03
CA PRO A 90 8.73 -10.35 18.41
C PRO A 90 9.44 -9.42 19.39
N ALA A 91 10.34 -9.99 20.20
CA ALA A 91 11.21 -9.19 21.04
C ALA A 91 12.04 -8.21 20.20
N GLY A 92 12.05 -6.94 20.59
CA GLY A 92 12.77 -5.89 19.86
C GLY A 92 11.99 -5.26 18.71
N PHE A 93 10.83 -5.77 18.31
CA PHE A 93 10.04 -5.26 17.18
C PHE A 93 9.81 -3.74 17.24
N TYR A 94 9.50 -3.20 18.40
CA TYR A 94 9.28 -1.74 18.57
C TYR A 94 10.53 -0.92 18.23
N ARG A 95 11.68 -1.35 18.73
CA ARG A 95 12.97 -0.67 18.48
C ARG A 95 13.35 -0.78 17.01
N ASP A 96 13.26 -1.99 16.45
CA ASP A 96 13.72 -2.29 15.09
C ASP A 96 12.81 -1.62 14.06
N THR A 97 11.51 -1.51 14.34
CA THR A 97 10.56 -0.74 13.54
C THR A 97 10.90 0.74 13.52
N LYS A 98 11.22 1.36 14.67
CA LYS A 98 11.61 2.77 14.71
C LYS A 98 12.86 3.05 13.87
N VAL A 99 13.86 2.19 13.98
CA VAL A 99 15.08 2.30 13.19
C VAL A 99 14.78 2.14 11.69
N ALA A 100 13.97 1.15 11.31
CA ALA A 100 13.62 0.92 9.91
C ALA A 100 12.81 2.09 9.33
N MET A 101 11.83 2.63 10.05
CA MET A 101 11.03 3.76 9.56
C MET A 101 11.87 5.04 9.40
N GLN A 102 12.84 5.27 10.28
CA GLN A 102 13.79 6.37 10.09
C GLN A 102 14.62 6.18 8.81
N LYS A 103 15.07 4.95 8.52
CA LYS A 103 15.77 4.63 7.27
C LYS A 103 14.89 4.80 6.03
N VAL A 104 13.59 4.52 6.12
CA VAL A 104 12.63 4.78 5.03
C VAL A 104 12.56 6.29 4.72
N ILE A 105 12.52 7.14 5.73
CA ILE A 105 12.51 8.61 5.54
C ILE A 105 13.83 9.07 4.89
N GLU A 106 14.98 8.59 5.38
CA GLU A 106 16.29 8.89 4.79
C GLU A 106 16.37 8.42 3.32
N ALA A 107 15.85 7.24 3.01
CA ALA A 107 15.80 6.71 1.65
C ALA A 107 14.90 7.53 0.72
N ALA A 108 13.77 8.05 1.22
CA ALA A 108 12.91 8.94 0.45
C ALA A 108 13.65 10.24 0.06
N ASP A 109 14.37 10.85 1.00
CA ASP A 109 15.23 12.01 0.73
C ASP A 109 16.33 11.67 -0.28
N GLN A 110 16.94 10.49 -0.15
CA GLN A 110 17.95 10.02 -1.10
C GLN A 110 17.36 9.87 -2.51
N PHE A 111 16.15 9.32 -2.66
CA PHE A 111 15.48 9.21 -3.96
C PHE A 111 15.16 10.58 -4.55
N GLN A 112 14.71 11.55 -3.74
CA GLN A 112 14.50 12.93 -4.21
C GLN A 112 15.78 13.54 -4.78
N ASN A 113 16.92 13.29 -4.14
CA ASN A 113 18.21 13.83 -4.59
C ASN A 113 18.76 13.08 -5.81
N LEU A 114 18.75 11.75 -5.81
CA LEU A 114 19.37 10.92 -6.86
C LEU A 114 18.50 10.82 -8.12
N ILE A 115 17.19 10.64 -7.98
CA ILE A 115 16.26 10.45 -9.08
C ILE A 115 15.59 11.78 -9.41
N GLY A 116 14.92 12.39 -8.44
CA GLY A 116 14.18 13.64 -8.63
C GLY A 116 15.07 14.81 -9.04
N GLY A 117 16.33 14.84 -8.57
CA GLY A 117 17.33 15.83 -8.96
C GLY A 117 17.94 15.60 -10.36
N ASN A 118 17.81 14.40 -10.94
CA ASN A 118 18.45 14.02 -12.19
C ASN A 118 17.78 14.67 -13.42
N GLU A 119 18.57 15.40 -14.21
CA GLU A 119 18.05 16.11 -15.40
C GLU A 119 17.55 15.18 -16.51
N VAL A 120 18.12 13.99 -16.67
CA VAL A 120 17.65 13.00 -17.64
C VAL A 120 16.30 12.46 -17.19
N PHE A 121 16.15 12.10 -15.91
CA PHE A 121 14.88 11.65 -15.33
C PHE A 121 13.79 12.73 -15.50
N LYS A 122 14.08 13.98 -15.18
CA LYS A 122 13.15 15.09 -15.36
C LYS A 122 12.69 15.26 -16.81
N LYS A 123 13.63 15.21 -17.76
CA LYS A 123 13.30 15.32 -19.20
C LYS A 123 12.48 14.15 -19.73
N ARG A 124 12.61 12.98 -19.12
CA ARG A 124 11.87 11.77 -19.52
C ARG A 124 10.50 11.64 -18.85
N THR A 125 10.22 12.44 -17.81
CA THR A 125 9.02 12.26 -16.98
C THR A 125 8.17 13.51 -16.85
N LYS A 126 8.75 14.72 -16.86
CA LYS A 126 7.99 15.96 -16.79
C LYS A 126 7.29 16.27 -18.12
N ASN A 127 6.00 16.60 -18.01
CA ASN A 127 5.09 16.84 -19.12
C ASN A 127 4.94 15.62 -20.06
N VAL A 128 5.28 14.42 -19.59
CA VAL A 128 5.11 13.14 -20.31
C VAL A 128 3.94 12.38 -19.68
N GLY A 129 3.03 11.89 -20.52
CA GLY A 129 1.87 11.12 -20.09
C GLY A 129 0.98 11.89 -19.09
N VAL A 130 0.65 13.13 -19.42
CA VAL A 130 -0.22 13.98 -18.60
C VAL A 130 -1.62 13.40 -18.54
N LEU A 131 -2.15 13.25 -17.33
CA LEU A 131 -3.49 12.75 -17.06
C LEU A 131 -4.26 13.80 -16.24
N THR A 132 -5.32 14.34 -16.83
CA THR A 132 -6.17 15.31 -16.13
C THR A 132 -7.05 14.65 -15.07
N ALA A 133 -7.43 15.40 -14.05
CA ALA A 133 -8.34 14.92 -12.99
C ALA A 133 -9.65 14.38 -13.55
N GLU A 134 -10.27 15.13 -14.49
CA GLU A 134 -11.53 14.75 -15.11
C GLU A 134 -11.44 13.40 -15.85
N THR A 135 -10.39 13.21 -16.64
CA THR A 135 -10.17 11.95 -17.36
C THR A 135 -9.87 10.80 -16.39
N ALA A 136 -9.06 11.05 -15.35
CA ALA A 136 -8.75 10.04 -14.34
C ALA A 136 -10.01 9.54 -13.60
N GLU A 137 -10.88 10.47 -13.19
CA GLU A 137 -12.15 10.14 -12.54
C GLU A 137 -13.11 9.40 -13.48
N ALA A 138 -13.24 9.82 -14.73
CA ALA A 138 -14.10 9.19 -15.73
C ALA A 138 -13.72 7.71 -15.99
N PHE A 139 -12.43 7.37 -15.94
CA PHE A 139 -11.94 6.01 -16.08
C PHE A 139 -11.90 5.21 -14.75
N GLY A 140 -12.27 5.84 -13.63
CA GLY A 140 -12.24 5.20 -12.31
C GLY A 140 -10.81 4.91 -11.82
N VAL A 141 -9.86 5.72 -12.23
CA VAL A 141 -8.47 5.68 -11.74
C VAL A 141 -8.45 6.01 -10.25
N SER A 142 -7.57 5.39 -9.49
CA SER A 142 -7.51 5.55 -8.02
C SER A 142 -6.08 5.55 -7.52
N GLY A 143 -5.92 5.91 -6.22
CA GLY A 143 -4.64 5.87 -5.54
C GLY A 143 -3.64 6.93 -5.99
N PRO A 144 -2.32 6.61 -5.97
CA PRO A 144 -1.27 7.57 -6.29
C PRO A 144 -1.40 8.22 -7.68
N ILE A 145 -1.99 7.51 -8.66
CA ILE A 145 -2.18 8.04 -10.01
C ILE A 145 -3.23 9.15 -10.01
N LEU A 146 -4.36 8.93 -9.33
CA LEU A 146 -5.41 9.94 -9.18
C LEU A 146 -4.90 11.15 -8.38
N ARG A 147 -4.14 10.91 -7.31
CA ARG A 147 -3.54 11.97 -6.51
C ARG A 147 -2.51 12.78 -7.31
N ALA A 148 -1.73 12.13 -8.18
CA ALA A 148 -0.82 12.83 -9.09
C ALA A 148 -1.55 13.78 -10.05
N SER A 149 -2.79 13.47 -10.41
CA SER A 149 -3.65 14.33 -11.26
C SER A 149 -4.35 15.47 -10.49
N GLY A 150 -3.96 15.74 -9.24
CA GLY A 150 -4.48 16.86 -8.45
C GLY A 150 -5.68 16.55 -7.58
N VAL A 151 -6.18 15.31 -7.57
CA VAL A 151 -7.36 14.95 -6.78
C VAL A 151 -6.95 14.42 -5.41
N LYS A 152 -7.31 15.14 -4.34
CA LYS A 152 -7.06 14.73 -2.96
C LYS A 152 -8.07 13.65 -2.52
N SER A 153 -7.90 12.43 -3.04
CA SER A 153 -8.73 11.27 -2.70
C SER A 153 -7.90 10.15 -2.09
N ASP A 154 -8.26 9.74 -0.87
CA ASP A 154 -7.61 8.66 -0.14
C ASP A 154 -8.63 7.94 0.74
N LEU A 155 -8.78 6.63 0.55
CA LEU A 155 -9.75 5.83 1.30
C LEU A 155 -9.38 5.68 2.79
N ARG A 156 -8.14 5.93 3.17
CA ARG A 156 -7.72 5.94 4.57
C ARG A 156 -8.42 7.03 5.38
N THR A 157 -8.83 8.12 4.73
CA THR A 157 -9.58 9.23 5.36
C THR A 157 -11.08 9.17 5.09
N GLN A 158 -11.52 8.32 4.16
CA GLN A 158 -12.91 8.25 3.72
C GLN A 158 -13.69 7.05 4.27
N THR A 159 -12.99 6.05 4.81
CA THR A 159 -13.60 4.80 5.29
C THR A 159 -12.94 4.32 6.58
N ASP A 160 -13.77 3.85 7.53
CA ASP A 160 -13.37 3.45 8.89
C ASP A 160 -12.95 1.98 8.96
N TYR A 161 -12.07 1.50 8.06
CA TYR A 161 -11.66 0.10 8.10
C TYR A 161 -10.48 -0.18 9.05
N LEU A 162 -9.69 0.85 9.36
CA LEU A 162 -8.58 0.85 10.33
C LEU A 162 -8.52 2.24 11.00
N PRO A 163 -7.86 2.39 12.17
CA PRO A 163 -7.90 3.63 12.95
C PRO A 163 -6.97 4.74 12.40
N TYR A 164 -7.09 5.06 11.12
CA TYR A 164 -6.30 6.12 10.48
C TYR A 164 -6.62 7.52 11.01
N ASP A 165 -7.84 7.72 11.49
CA ASP A 165 -8.32 8.96 12.11
C ASP A 165 -7.58 9.34 13.40
N GLN A 166 -6.83 8.40 13.99
CA GLN A 166 -6.05 8.62 15.21
C GLN A 166 -4.62 9.12 14.95
N PHE A 167 -4.21 9.23 13.68
CA PHE A 167 -2.84 9.57 13.30
C PHE A 167 -2.78 10.81 12.42
N GLU A 168 -1.71 11.58 12.61
CA GLU A 168 -1.43 12.76 11.80
C GLU A 168 -0.56 12.38 10.59
N TYR A 169 -1.05 12.64 9.40
CA TYR A 169 -0.32 12.46 8.14
C TYR A 169 -0.95 13.30 7.03
N ASP A 170 -0.16 13.62 6.03
CA ASP A 170 -0.59 14.34 4.85
C ASP A 170 -0.96 13.38 3.72
N ILE A 171 -1.82 13.85 2.82
CA ILE A 171 -2.11 13.17 1.55
C ILE A 171 -1.36 13.93 0.45
N PRO A 172 -0.25 13.37 -0.07
CA PRO A 172 0.48 13.99 -1.15
C PRO A 172 -0.35 14.08 -2.43
N VAL A 173 -0.32 15.24 -3.08
CA VAL A 173 -1.06 15.51 -4.32
C VAL A 173 -0.10 16.15 -5.32
N GLY A 174 -0.17 15.74 -6.58
CA GLY A 174 0.56 16.34 -7.70
C GLY A 174 -0.19 17.54 -8.28
N GLU A 175 0.47 18.26 -9.18
CA GLU A 175 -0.09 19.46 -9.82
C GLU A 175 -0.28 19.28 -11.32
N ASN A 176 0.63 18.54 -11.99
CA ASN A 176 0.70 18.43 -13.44
C ASN A 176 0.10 17.13 -13.99
N GLY A 177 -0.12 16.13 -13.17
CA GLY A 177 -0.65 14.84 -13.60
C GLY A 177 0.28 14.03 -14.51
N ASP A 178 1.57 14.35 -14.57
CA ASP A 178 2.55 13.71 -15.45
C ASP A 178 3.25 12.50 -14.76
N CYS A 179 4.17 11.90 -15.48
CA CYS A 179 4.96 10.77 -14.97
C CYS A 179 5.81 11.15 -13.74
N TYR A 180 6.31 12.39 -13.70
CA TYR A 180 7.10 12.89 -12.58
C TYR A 180 6.25 13.00 -11.30
N ASP A 181 5.06 13.58 -11.41
CA ASP A 181 4.15 13.72 -10.29
C ASP A 181 3.70 12.36 -9.75
N ARG A 182 3.46 11.38 -10.63
CA ARG A 182 3.14 9.99 -10.20
C ARG A 182 4.27 9.34 -9.43
N TRP A 183 5.52 9.64 -9.78
CA TRP A 183 6.70 9.20 -9.04
C TRP A 183 6.82 9.93 -7.71
N ASP A 184 6.75 11.25 -7.71
CA ASP A 184 6.94 12.13 -6.55
C ASP A 184 5.90 11.86 -5.44
N VAL A 185 4.63 11.68 -5.83
CA VAL A 185 3.55 11.31 -4.89
C VAL A 185 3.90 10.02 -4.14
N ARG A 186 4.42 8.98 -4.82
CA ARG A 186 4.78 7.71 -4.17
C ARG A 186 5.96 7.84 -3.23
N VAL A 187 6.95 8.66 -3.57
CA VAL A 187 8.07 8.95 -2.66
C VAL A 187 7.59 9.64 -1.40
N LYS A 188 6.71 10.64 -1.54
CA LYS A 188 6.10 11.33 -0.40
C LYS A 188 5.21 10.41 0.43
N GLU A 189 4.45 9.51 -0.19
CA GLU A 189 3.64 8.54 0.51
C GLU A 189 4.47 7.56 1.37
N MET A 190 5.70 7.24 0.98
CA MET A 190 6.59 6.45 1.84
C MET A 190 6.88 7.16 3.17
N VAL A 191 7.12 8.46 3.12
CA VAL A 191 7.36 9.28 4.32
C VAL A 191 6.12 9.32 5.21
N GLU A 192 4.95 9.56 4.63
CA GLU A 192 3.70 9.62 5.39
C GLU A 192 3.34 8.25 6.00
N SER A 193 3.54 7.16 5.27
CA SER A 193 3.38 5.80 5.80
C SER A 193 4.34 5.52 6.96
N ALA A 194 5.60 5.95 6.86
CA ALA A 194 6.56 5.81 7.96
C ALA A 194 6.14 6.61 9.21
N LYS A 195 5.61 7.83 9.04
CA LYS A 195 5.06 8.64 10.15
C LYS A 195 3.88 7.94 10.83
N ILE A 196 2.95 7.37 10.06
CA ILE A 196 1.82 6.59 10.59
C ILE A 196 2.33 5.41 11.42
N VAL A 197 3.29 4.64 10.90
CA VAL A 197 3.86 3.49 11.60
C VAL A 197 4.54 3.90 12.91
N LEU A 198 5.32 5.00 12.91
CA LEU A 198 5.97 5.51 14.12
C LEU A 198 4.96 5.92 15.19
N GLN A 199 3.91 6.65 14.83
CA GLN A 199 2.85 7.04 15.74
C GLN A 199 2.09 5.83 16.27
N ALA A 200 1.78 4.86 15.40
CA ALA A 200 1.06 3.65 15.77
C ALA A 200 1.86 2.76 16.74
N ILE A 201 3.18 2.67 16.56
CA ILE A 201 4.08 1.95 17.48
C ILE A 201 4.10 2.61 18.86
N ASP A 202 4.11 3.93 18.91
CA ASP A 202 4.19 4.68 20.19
C ASP A 202 2.86 4.68 20.96
N SER A 203 1.73 4.62 20.27
CA SER A 203 0.38 4.66 20.85
C SER A 203 -0.33 3.31 20.91
N MET A 204 0.37 2.20 20.58
CA MET A 204 -0.26 0.88 20.49
C MET A 204 -0.87 0.42 21.81
N PRO A 205 -2.19 0.16 21.86
CA PRO A 205 -2.85 -0.28 23.08
C PRO A 205 -2.48 -1.72 23.45
N SER A 206 -2.60 -2.06 24.72
CA SER A 206 -2.57 -3.46 25.17
C SER A 206 -3.94 -4.13 24.91
N GLY A 207 -3.97 -5.44 24.74
CA GLY A 207 -5.22 -6.16 24.58
C GLY A 207 -5.10 -7.46 23.80
N PRO A 208 -6.24 -8.13 23.54
CA PRO A 208 -6.26 -9.39 22.81
C PRO A 208 -5.97 -9.17 21.32
N LEU A 209 -5.44 -10.21 20.67
CA LEU A 209 -5.18 -10.24 19.23
C LEU A 209 -6.38 -10.67 18.40
N GLN A 210 -7.33 -11.34 19.02
CA GLN A 210 -8.47 -11.94 18.34
C GLN A 210 -9.70 -11.94 19.22
N ALA A 211 -10.83 -11.57 18.63
CA ALA A 211 -12.15 -11.71 19.24
C ALA A 211 -12.59 -13.20 19.27
N LYS A 212 -13.61 -13.49 20.06
CA LYS A 212 -14.26 -14.81 20.01
C LYS A 212 -14.99 -14.96 18.68
N VAL A 213 -14.57 -15.93 17.88
CA VAL A 213 -15.16 -16.25 16.58
C VAL A 213 -15.81 -17.61 16.65
N PRO A 214 -17.04 -17.80 16.16
CA PRO A 214 -17.67 -19.10 16.05
C PRO A 214 -16.83 -20.06 15.21
N LYS A 215 -16.80 -21.36 15.56
CA LYS A 215 -16.11 -22.38 14.76
C LYS A 215 -16.66 -22.49 13.32
N VAL A 216 -17.95 -22.21 13.17
CA VAL A 216 -18.65 -22.17 11.87
C VAL A 216 -19.27 -20.79 11.72
N ILE A 217 -18.85 -20.07 10.69
CA ILE A 217 -19.37 -18.75 10.36
C ILE A 217 -20.44 -18.93 9.29
N LYS A 218 -21.70 -18.62 9.65
CA LYS A 218 -22.79 -18.51 8.68
C LYS A 218 -23.13 -17.05 8.51
N VAL A 219 -22.90 -16.54 7.30
CA VAL A 219 -23.25 -15.16 6.98
C VAL A 219 -24.73 -15.12 6.57
N PRO A 220 -25.56 -14.23 7.15
CA PRO A 220 -26.96 -14.12 6.75
C PRO A 220 -27.06 -13.75 5.26
N LYS A 221 -28.22 -14.09 4.66
CA LYS A 221 -28.51 -13.71 3.27
C LYS A 221 -28.43 -12.20 3.12
N GLY A 222 -27.64 -11.75 2.13
CA GLY A 222 -27.44 -10.34 1.88
C GLY A 222 -26.27 -10.07 0.94
N ARG A 223 -25.97 -8.79 0.78
CA ARG A 223 -24.85 -8.32 -0.04
C ARG A 223 -24.12 -7.19 0.67
N THR A 224 -22.81 -7.10 0.49
CA THR A 224 -21.99 -6.04 1.03
C THR A 224 -20.87 -5.68 0.06
N TYR A 225 -20.45 -4.43 0.08
CA TYR A 225 -19.27 -3.94 -0.60
C TYR A 225 -18.36 -3.24 0.42
N VAL A 226 -17.10 -3.67 0.49
CA VAL A 226 -16.08 -3.07 1.35
C VAL A 226 -14.89 -2.69 0.49
N ARG A 227 -14.33 -1.52 0.73
CA ARG A 227 -13.17 -1.01 0.02
C ARG A 227 -12.11 -0.50 0.98
N ALA A 228 -10.85 -0.56 0.55
CA ALA A 228 -9.69 -0.11 1.29
C ALA A 228 -8.63 0.46 0.35
N GLU A 229 -7.75 1.30 0.89
CA GLU A 229 -6.61 1.85 0.16
C GLU A 229 -5.46 0.84 0.10
N ASN A 230 -5.18 0.33 -1.10
CA ASN A 230 -4.01 -0.49 -1.41
C ASN A 230 -2.87 0.43 -1.90
N PRO A 231 -1.59 0.02 -1.87
CA PRO A 231 -0.47 0.80 -2.45
C PRO A 231 -0.68 1.26 -3.89
N LYS A 232 -1.43 0.51 -4.69
CA LYS A 232 -1.75 0.83 -6.08
C LYS A 232 -3.03 1.66 -6.25
N GLY A 233 -3.86 1.77 -5.20
CA GLY A 233 -5.13 2.47 -5.20
C GLY A 233 -6.27 1.67 -4.56
N GLU A 234 -7.51 1.92 -4.97
CA GLU A 234 -8.69 1.29 -4.39
C GLU A 234 -8.75 -0.21 -4.65
N MET A 235 -8.82 -0.99 -3.59
CA MET A 235 -9.18 -2.41 -3.60
C MET A 235 -10.56 -2.60 -2.97
N GLY A 236 -11.46 -3.33 -3.65
CA GLY A 236 -12.81 -3.55 -3.19
C GLY A 236 -13.26 -5.00 -3.30
N TYR A 237 -14.06 -5.43 -2.33
CA TYR A 237 -14.68 -6.74 -2.29
C TYR A 237 -16.20 -6.61 -2.25
N TYR A 238 -16.87 -7.08 -3.29
CA TYR A 238 -18.33 -7.23 -3.32
C TYR A 238 -18.70 -8.68 -3.07
N ILE A 239 -19.43 -8.93 -1.99
CA ILE A 239 -19.78 -10.27 -1.53
C ILE A 239 -21.29 -10.41 -1.49
N VAL A 240 -21.79 -11.50 -2.06
CA VAL A 240 -23.19 -11.92 -1.95
C VAL A 240 -23.26 -13.22 -1.16
N SER A 241 -24.09 -13.25 -0.12
CA SER A 241 -24.39 -14.45 0.67
C SER A 241 -25.83 -14.88 0.45
N ASP A 242 -26.04 -16.18 0.28
CA ASP A 242 -27.37 -16.83 0.27
C ASP A 242 -27.75 -17.45 1.62
N GLY A 243 -26.88 -17.32 2.64
CA GLY A 243 -27.02 -17.93 3.96
C GLY A 243 -26.25 -19.24 4.12
N GLY A 244 -25.52 -19.66 3.11
CA GLY A 244 -24.67 -20.85 3.12
C GLY A 244 -23.38 -20.67 3.93
N LEU A 245 -22.50 -21.67 3.84
CA LEU A 245 -21.17 -21.66 4.50
C LEU A 245 -20.11 -20.86 3.75
N GLY A 246 -20.35 -20.58 2.49
CA GLY A 246 -19.46 -19.80 1.63
C GLY A 246 -20.23 -18.68 0.92
N PRO A 247 -19.52 -17.76 0.26
CA PRO A 247 -20.15 -16.73 -0.53
C PRO A 247 -20.82 -17.34 -1.78
N TYR A 248 -22.06 -16.94 -2.06
CA TYR A 248 -22.73 -17.26 -3.31
C TYR A 248 -22.01 -16.64 -4.51
N ARG A 249 -21.52 -15.39 -4.34
CA ARG A 249 -20.73 -14.68 -5.33
C ARG A 249 -19.73 -13.75 -4.65
N LEU A 250 -18.52 -13.72 -5.19
CA LEU A 250 -17.48 -12.79 -4.84
C LEU A 250 -17.03 -12.07 -6.12
N LYS A 251 -16.94 -10.73 -6.06
CA LYS A 251 -16.25 -9.93 -7.07
C LYS A 251 -15.20 -9.07 -6.38
N VAL A 252 -13.98 -9.11 -6.93
CA VAL A 252 -12.87 -8.29 -6.49
C VAL A 252 -12.68 -7.14 -7.47
N ARG A 253 -12.65 -5.90 -6.97
CA ARG A 253 -12.14 -4.74 -7.70
C ARG A 253 -10.68 -4.57 -7.34
N THR A 254 -9.84 -4.46 -8.33
CA THR A 254 -8.40 -4.24 -8.15
C THR A 254 -8.02 -2.87 -8.68
N ALA A 255 -6.99 -2.27 -8.10
CA ALA A 255 -6.51 -0.97 -8.52
C ALA A 255 -5.86 -1.02 -9.90
N SER A 256 -4.98 -2.00 -10.12
CA SER A 256 -4.18 -2.09 -11.37
C SER A 256 -5.05 -2.28 -12.61
N PHE A 257 -6.14 -3.06 -12.53
CA PHE A 257 -7.05 -3.25 -13.67
C PHE A 257 -7.70 -1.92 -14.10
N SER A 258 -8.22 -1.16 -13.14
CA SER A 258 -8.83 0.14 -13.45
C SER A 258 -7.79 1.16 -13.93
N ASN A 259 -6.63 1.19 -13.27
CA ASN A 259 -5.59 2.16 -13.56
C ASN A 259 -4.94 1.94 -14.94
N ILE A 260 -4.73 0.68 -15.36
CA ILE A 260 -4.13 0.40 -16.67
C ILE A 260 -5.11 0.64 -17.83
N SER A 261 -6.41 0.65 -17.59
CA SER A 261 -7.42 0.87 -18.62
C SER A 261 -7.31 2.25 -19.30
N ILE A 262 -6.67 3.22 -18.62
CA ILE A 262 -6.43 4.57 -19.17
C ILE A 262 -5.25 4.63 -20.15
N LEU A 263 -4.37 3.60 -20.18
CA LEU A 263 -3.13 3.62 -20.94
C LEU A 263 -3.32 3.95 -22.43
N PRO A 264 -4.30 3.41 -23.18
CA PRO A 264 -4.51 3.76 -24.56
C PRO A 264 -4.72 5.29 -24.76
N ASN A 265 -5.48 5.92 -23.88
CA ASN A 265 -5.75 7.36 -23.94
C ASN A 265 -4.49 8.20 -23.64
N MET A 266 -3.64 7.74 -22.72
CA MET A 266 -2.39 8.42 -22.37
C MET A 266 -1.32 8.29 -23.46
N LEU A 267 -1.42 7.29 -24.32
CA LEU A 267 -0.48 7.04 -25.41
C LEU A 267 -0.87 7.74 -26.72
N GLU A 268 -2.09 8.26 -26.83
CA GLU A 268 -2.51 8.98 -28.01
C GLU A 268 -1.69 10.25 -28.19
N GLY A 269 -0.97 10.34 -29.33
CA GLY A 269 -0.05 11.44 -29.61
C GLY A 269 1.30 11.40 -28.87
N ALA A 270 1.56 10.41 -28.02
CA ALA A 270 2.84 10.25 -27.34
C ALA A 270 3.93 9.72 -28.28
N LEU A 271 5.19 10.01 -27.96
CA LEU A 271 6.31 9.44 -28.70
C LEU A 271 6.51 7.96 -28.28
N LEU A 272 6.89 7.11 -29.23
CA LEU A 272 7.15 5.68 -28.97
C LEU A 272 8.16 5.45 -27.81
N PRO A 273 9.25 6.21 -27.65
CA PRO A 273 10.12 6.06 -26.49
C PRO A 273 9.48 6.39 -25.15
N ASP A 274 8.38 7.15 -25.12
CA ASP A 274 7.70 7.53 -23.90
C ASP A 274 6.71 6.47 -23.41
N LEU A 275 6.38 5.47 -24.25
CA LEU A 275 5.52 4.34 -23.90
C LEU A 275 5.97 3.68 -22.59
N ILE A 276 7.26 3.39 -22.46
CA ILE A 276 7.81 2.71 -21.27
C ILE A 276 7.69 3.61 -20.04
N ALA A 277 8.02 4.91 -20.18
CA ALA A 277 7.90 5.87 -19.08
C ALA A 277 6.45 6.05 -18.61
N ILE A 278 5.50 6.16 -19.55
CA ILE A 278 4.07 6.30 -19.25
C ILE A 278 3.54 5.04 -18.59
N MET A 279 3.76 3.88 -19.20
CA MET A 279 3.29 2.58 -18.71
C MET A 279 3.88 2.26 -17.34
N GLY A 280 5.21 2.40 -17.16
CA GLY A 280 5.90 2.16 -15.89
C GLY A 280 5.39 3.07 -14.77
N SER A 281 5.07 4.35 -15.07
CA SER A 281 4.55 5.29 -14.08
C SER A 281 3.20 4.90 -13.47
N LEU A 282 2.42 4.03 -14.15
CA LEU A 282 1.16 3.50 -13.64
C LEU A 282 1.36 2.46 -12.53
N ASP A 283 2.56 1.88 -12.40
CA ASP A 283 2.90 0.94 -11.33
C ASP A 283 1.90 -0.22 -11.19
N PHE A 284 1.48 -0.79 -12.30
CA PHE A 284 0.54 -1.91 -12.32
C PHE A 284 1.25 -3.25 -12.03
N VAL A 285 0.50 -4.20 -11.50
CA VAL A 285 0.93 -5.58 -11.27
C VAL A 285 0.01 -6.51 -12.03
N LEU A 286 0.56 -7.42 -12.88
CA LEU A 286 -0.23 -8.30 -13.74
C LEU A 286 -1.18 -9.19 -12.93
N GLY A 287 -0.73 -9.76 -11.81
CA GLY A 287 -1.59 -10.56 -10.94
C GLY A 287 -2.78 -9.77 -10.35
N ASP A 288 -2.61 -8.46 -10.13
CA ASP A 288 -3.68 -7.56 -9.71
C ASP A 288 -4.61 -7.17 -10.89
N VAL A 289 -4.11 -7.18 -12.10
CA VAL A 289 -4.92 -6.98 -13.32
C VAL A 289 -5.78 -8.21 -13.61
N ASP A 290 -5.21 -9.40 -13.50
CA ASP A 290 -5.88 -10.66 -13.86
C ASP A 290 -6.89 -11.15 -12.81
N ARG A 291 -6.72 -10.86 -11.53
CA ARG A 291 -7.60 -11.18 -10.38
C ARG A 291 -7.83 -12.66 -10.16
#